data_bda88e84fbe13d50218fd61ce886a3e1
#
_entry.id   bda88e84fbe13d50218fd61ce886a3e1
#
_cell.length_a   1.000
_cell.length_b   1.000
_cell.length_c   1.000
_cell.angle_alpha   90.00
_cell.angle_beta   90.00
_cell.angle_gamma   90.00
#
_symmetry.space_group_name_H-M   'P 1'
#
loop_
_entity.id
_entity.type
_entity.pdbx_description
1 polymer ?
#
loop_
_entity_poly.entity_id
_entity_poly.type
_entity_poly.pdbx_seq_one_letter_code
_entity_poly.pdbx_strand_id
1 'polypeptide(L)'
;MQTPWADTLDRAQPLPEYPRPQMVRDSYLNLNGPWSYAITTSAQKPAQADGTILVPFSPESELSGVGHILQPEEYLWYIRTVTLPDGFNVGRVLLHFGAVDQTATVWCNGVELATHAGGYLPFTVDITEVLAKENTILVCVRDATNKSQLPRGKQTLHPHGIWYTPQSGIWQTVWLESVPQNYIRSLRVTPLFDAHQVEITVEGEGQCTIDLEGRRYTFPAGVPAHVPVRAFRPWSPEQPTLYPFSVTLGSDTVYSYFAMRKCSVETDKDGVRRLFLNGKPYFHNGLLDQGYWPDGLYTAPSDDALVYDIQLAKDMGFNMLRKHIKVECDRWYYHCDRLGMLVWQDMPCGGRRYDPLIVSTPLVTGWHLDDSWYPLFGRTNVTARKAFLNELRDMVTTLYNHPCIAMWVPFNEGWGQFDSQTAVQVIQSVDKTRTIDPASGWHDQGFGDVRSLHVYFQKYKFQPDKLGRATLLSEFGGYAHRVEGHAMGGRSVGYKTCDAPLSLEYALQALYDEQVRPAIAQGLSAAVYTQLSDVEHEVNGLVTYDRSVVKLPVQTLRKIFYIENE
;
A
#
# COMPACT_ATOMS: atom_id res chain seq x y z
N MET A 1 -15.65 10.00 15.39
CA MET A 1 -16.10 10.21 13.98
C MET A 1 -16.10 8.85 13.31
N GLN A 2 -17.18 8.46 12.66
CA GLN A 2 -17.32 7.12 12.08
C GLN A 2 -17.69 7.21 10.60
N THR A 3 -17.28 6.21 9.83
CA THR A 3 -17.71 6.03 8.44
C THR A 3 -19.08 5.37 8.38
N PRO A 4 -19.79 5.43 7.24
CA PRO A 4 -21.08 4.72 7.08
C PRO A 4 -20.99 3.20 7.24
N TRP A 5 -19.83 2.60 7.09
CA TRP A 5 -19.61 1.16 7.21
C TRP A 5 -19.42 0.68 8.65
N ALA A 6 -19.11 1.56 9.59
CA ALA A 6 -18.93 1.20 11.00
C ALA A 6 -20.21 0.62 11.62
N ASP A 7 -21.38 1.16 11.23
CA ASP A 7 -22.69 0.71 11.74
C ASP A 7 -23.08 -0.68 11.23
N THR A 8 -22.55 -1.11 10.08
CA THR A 8 -22.87 -2.40 9.45
C THR A 8 -21.80 -3.46 9.68
N LEU A 9 -20.73 -3.12 10.42
CA LEU A 9 -19.63 -4.03 10.69
C LEU A 9 -20.10 -5.25 11.50
N ASP A 10 -19.91 -6.45 10.95
CA ASP A 10 -20.06 -7.69 11.72
C ASP A 10 -18.88 -7.85 12.69
N ARG A 11 -19.09 -7.54 13.96
CA ARG A 11 -18.06 -7.65 14.98
C ARG A 11 -17.69 -9.10 15.34
N ALA A 12 -18.52 -10.08 14.99
CA ALA A 12 -18.19 -11.49 15.19
C ALA A 12 -17.17 -11.97 14.15
N GLN A 13 -17.26 -11.45 12.92
CA GLN A 13 -16.39 -11.84 11.81
C GLN A 13 -16.12 -10.64 10.87
N PRO A 14 -15.35 -9.63 11.31
CA PRO A 14 -15.02 -8.49 10.46
C PRO A 14 -14.08 -8.92 9.33
N LEU A 15 -14.22 -8.29 8.16
CA LEU A 15 -13.38 -8.55 6.98
C LEU A 15 -13.28 -10.06 6.68
N PRO A 16 -14.40 -10.72 6.36
CA PRO A 16 -14.45 -12.18 6.19
C PRO A 16 -13.85 -12.67 4.87
N GLU A 17 -13.57 -11.76 3.94
CA GLU A 17 -13.09 -12.07 2.60
C GLU A 17 -11.71 -12.72 2.64
N TYR A 18 -11.45 -13.60 1.64
CA TYR A 18 -10.14 -14.22 1.51
C TYR A 18 -9.04 -13.15 1.27
N PRO A 19 -8.00 -13.10 2.12
CA PRO A 19 -7.11 -11.94 2.18
C PRO A 19 -6.05 -11.87 1.07
N ARG A 20 -5.76 -13.00 0.37
CA ARG A 20 -4.75 -13.08 -0.70
C ARG A 20 -5.37 -13.47 -2.06
N PRO A 21 -6.02 -12.56 -2.79
CA PRO A 21 -6.76 -12.91 -4.03
C PRO A 21 -5.92 -13.56 -5.13
N GLN A 22 -4.58 -13.45 -5.07
CA GLN A 22 -3.66 -14.08 -6.03
C GLN A 22 -3.09 -15.43 -5.55
N MET A 23 -3.56 -15.94 -4.40
CA MET A 23 -3.11 -17.21 -3.82
C MET A 23 -4.27 -17.93 -3.12
N VAL A 24 -5.46 -17.94 -3.75
CA VAL A 24 -6.69 -18.46 -3.13
C VAL A 24 -6.64 -19.97 -2.99
N ARG A 25 -6.99 -20.48 -1.80
CA ARG A 25 -7.21 -21.89 -1.48
C ARG A 25 -8.59 -22.07 -0.87
N ASP A 26 -9.14 -23.28 -1.02
CA ASP A 26 -10.41 -23.65 -0.42
C ASP A 26 -10.28 -23.85 1.11
N SER A 27 -9.11 -24.26 1.59
CA SER A 27 -8.82 -24.41 3.01
C SER A 27 -8.52 -23.06 3.66
N TYR A 28 -9.54 -22.41 4.21
CA TYR A 28 -9.47 -21.08 4.80
C TYR A 28 -10.30 -21.00 6.08
N LEU A 29 -9.67 -20.53 7.14
CA LEU A 29 -10.34 -20.22 8.39
C LEU A 29 -9.93 -18.83 8.87
N ASN A 30 -10.85 -17.87 8.76
CA ASN A 30 -10.63 -16.50 9.23
C ASN A 30 -10.61 -16.46 10.76
N LEU A 31 -9.60 -15.83 11.35
CA LEU A 31 -9.44 -15.65 12.78
C LEU A 31 -9.72 -14.21 13.25
N ASN A 32 -10.19 -13.32 12.36
CA ASN A 32 -10.64 -12.00 12.77
C ASN A 32 -11.81 -12.11 13.77
N GLY A 33 -12.08 -11.01 14.45
CA GLY A 33 -13.14 -10.95 15.45
C GLY A 33 -12.59 -10.72 16.86
N PRO A 34 -13.35 -11.07 17.92
CA PRO A 34 -12.94 -10.80 19.30
C PRO A 34 -11.75 -11.66 19.73
N TRP A 35 -10.68 -11.00 20.19
CA TRP A 35 -9.54 -11.62 20.88
C TRP A 35 -9.44 -11.05 22.29
N SER A 36 -8.97 -11.84 23.26
CA SER A 36 -8.58 -11.27 24.55
C SER A 36 -7.28 -10.51 24.40
N TYR A 37 -7.13 -9.37 25.10
CA TYR A 37 -5.90 -8.59 25.11
C TYR A 37 -5.46 -8.19 26.51
N ALA A 38 -4.18 -7.84 26.65
CA ALA A 38 -3.64 -7.14 27.81
C ALA A 38 -2.52 -6.19 27.37
N ILE A 39 -2.39 -5.06 28.07
CA ILE A 39 -1.28 -4.12 27.89
C ILE A 39 -0.45 -4.11 29.17
N THR A 40 0.84 -4.40 29.07
CA THR A 40 1.75 -4.54 30.21
C THR A 40 3.04 -3.77 29.99
N THR A 41 3.73 -3.42 31.05
CA THR A 41 5.10 -2.86 31.00
C THR A 41 6.19 -3.92 31.14
N SER A 42 5.80 -5.19 31.19
CA SER A 42 6.69 -6.33 31.31
C SER A 42 6.55 -7.27 30.10
N ALA A 43 7.66 -7.83 29.65
CA ALA A 43 7.70 -8.86 28.62
C ALA A 43 7.15 -10.24 29.07
N GLN A 44 6.70 -10.36 30.32
CA GLN A 44 6.12 -11.59 30.82
C GLN A 44 4.64 -11.70 30.41
N LYS A 45 4.23 -12.89 29.96
CA LYS A 45 2.84 -13.17 29.65
C LYS A 45 1.96 -12.76 30.84
N PRO A 46 0.91 -11.94 30.62
CA PRO A 46 -0.01 -11.52 31.67
C PRO A 46 -0.82 -12.71 32.22
N ALA A 47 -1.08 -12.67 33.52
CA ALA A 47 -1.88 -13.70 34.19
C ALA A 47 -3.38 -13.59 33.82
N GLN A 48 -3.85 -12.39 33.50
CA GLN A 48 -5.22 -12.08 33.14
C GLN A 48 -5.25 -11.13 31.94
N ALA A 49 -6.32 -11.21 31.17
CA ALA A 49 -6.60 -10.25 30.12
C ALA A 49 -7.22 -8.98 30.70
N ASP A 50 -6.95 -7.83 30.10
CA ASP A 50 -7.57 -6.54 30.45
C ASP A 50 -8.97 -6.41 29.83
N GLY A 51 -9.22 -7.12 28.72
CA GLY A 51 -10.50 -7.07 28.03
C GLY A 51 -10.47 -7.80 26.69
N THR A 52 -11.31 -7.31 25.78
CA THR A 52 -11.47 -7.84 24.42
C THR A 52 -11.12 -6.75 23.40
N ILE A 53 -10.31 -7.10 22.41
CA ILE A 53 -9.99 -6.28 21.25
C ILE A 53 -10.56 -6.91 19.99
N LEU A 54 -11.10 -6.08 19.11
CA LEU A 54 -11.60 -6.53 17.80
C LEU A 54 -10.48 -6.56 16.76
N VAL A 55 -9.96 -7.75 16.45
CA VAL A 55 -8.95 -7.96 15.39
C VAL A 55 -9.68 -7.94 14.03
N PRO A 56 -9.14 -7.24 12.99
CA PRO A 56 -7.79 -6.67 12.89
C PRO A 56 -7.73 -5.15 13.10
N PHE A 57 -8.40 -4.60 14.06
CA PHE A 57 -8.34 -3.17 14.34
C PHE A 57 -7.30 -2.88 15.43
N SER A 58 -6.43 -1.90 15.18
CA SER A 58 -5.36 -1.51 16.11
C SER A 58 -5.92 -0.94 17.42
N PRO A 59 -5.23 -1.08 18.57
CA PRO A 59 -5.74 -0.65 19.87
C PRO A 59 -6.05 0.85 19.94
N GLU A 60 -5.44 1.67 19.10
CA GLU A 60 -5.67 3.11 19.01
C GLU A 60 -7.01 3.44 18.31
N SER A 61 -7.51 2.53 17.47
CA SER A 61 -8.72 2.74 16.68
C SER A 61 -10.00 2.60 17.50
N GLU A 62 -11.04 3.34 17.10
CA GLU A 62 -12.37 3.25 17.74
C GLU A 62 -12.99 1.87 17.57
N LEU A 63 -12.85 1.26 16.38
CA LEU A 63 -13.43 -0.05 16.06
C LEU A 63 -12.83 -1.19 16.88
N SER A 64 -11.60 -1.06 17.36
CA SER A 64 -10.97 -2.07 18.22
C SER A 64 -11.70 -2.26 19.55
N GLY A 65 -12.36 -1.20 20.06
CA GLY A 65 -12.98 -1.15 21.37
C GLY A 65 -12.02 -0.89 22.52
N VAL A 66 -10.74 -0.60 22.26
CA VAL A 66 -9.70 -0.35 23.28
C VAL A 66 -9.44 1.14 23.47
N GLY A 67 -9.14 1.88 22.39
CA GLY A 67 -8.91 3.33 22.44
C GLY A 67 -7.63 3.75 23.18
N HIS A 68 -6.56 2.93 23.11
CA HIS A 68 -5.29 3.17 23.78
C HIS A 68 -4.15 3.39 22.79
N ILE A 69 -3.39 4.49 22.91
CA ILE A 69 -2.16 4.72 22.16
C ILE A 69 -1.04 3.96 22.84
N LEU A 70 -0.56 2.89 22.19
CA LEU A 70 0.51 2.05 22.71
C LEU A 70 1.81 2.85 22.87
N GLN A 71 2.42 2.76 24.06
CA GLN A 71 3.65 3.46 24.35
C GLN A 71 4.89 2.58 24.08
N PRO A 72 6.07 3.16 23.81
CA PRO A 72 7.28 2.39 23.47
C PRO A 72 7.74 1.36 24.53
N GLU A 73 7.40 1.59 25.80
CA GLU A 73 7.71 0.70 26.93
C GLU A 73 6.65 -0.36 27.17
N GLU A 74 5.51 -0.30 26.46
CA GLU A 74 4.39 -1.23 26.64
C GLU A 74 4.52 -2.44 25.71
N TYR A 75 3.89 -3.53 26.14
CA TYR A 75 3.71 -4.79 25.43
C TYR A 75 2.23 -5.04 25.26
N LEU A 76 1.78 -5.16 24.01
CA LEU A 76 0.41 -5.53 23.68
C LEU A 76 0.34 -7.03 23.44
N TRP A 77 -0.48 -7.71 24.24
CA TRP A 77 -0.70 -9.14 24.19
C TRP A 77 -2.05 -9.45 23.58
N TYR A 78 -2.08 -10.38 22.64
CA TYR A 78 -3.30 -10.94 22.06
C TYR A 78 -3.39 -12.42 22.37
N ILE A 79 -4.59 -12.89 22.73
CA ILE A 79 -4.86 -14.30 23.07
C ILE A 79 -6.11 -14.75 22.32
N ARG A 80 -6.00 -15.84 21.56
CA ARG A 80 -7.13 -16.45 20.85
C ARG A 80 -7.10 -17.96 21.04
N THR A 81 -8.23 -18.53 21.45
CA THR A 81 -8.46 -19.98 21.43
C THR A 81 -9.18 -20.38 20.16
N VAL A 82 -8.69 -21.42 19.49
CA VAL A 82 -9.20 -21.90 18.20
C VAL A 82 -9.32 -23.42 18.24
N THR A 83 -10.52 -23.91 17.88
CA THR A 83 -10.75 -25.33 17.59
C THR A 83 -10.80 -25.51 16.07
N LEU A 84 -9.95 -26.39 15.55
CA LEU A 84 -9.95 -26.68 14.12
C LEU A 84 -11.16 -27.54 13.76
N PRO A 85 -11.82 -27.30 12.61
CA PRO A 85 -12.84 -28.19 12.08
C PRO A 85 -12.29 -29.60 11.85
N ASP A 86 -13.14 -30.60 12.00
CA ASP A 86 -12.76 -32.00 11.72
C ASP A 86 -12.30 -32.15 10.27
N GLY A 87 -11.13 -32.75 10.07
CA GLY A 87 -10.53 -32.94 8.76
C GLY A 87 -9.87 -31.69 8.14
N PHE A 88 -9.79 -30.57 8.88
CA PHE A 88 -9.14 -29.34 8.38
C PHE A 88 -7.66 -29.57 8.08
N ASN A 89 -6.92 -30.26 8.95
CA ASN A 89 -5.50 -30.54 8.72
C ASN A 89 -5.32 -31.67 7.70
N VAL A 90 -4.80 -31.33 6.50
CA VAL A 90 -4.46 -32.28 5.43
C VAL A 90 -2.95 -32.50 5.28
N GLY A 91 -2.12 -31.96 6.16
CA GLY A 91 -0.67 -32.11 6.12
C GLY A 91 0.02 -31.08 6.99
N ARG A 92 -0.12 -29.80 6.67
CA ARG A 92 0.38 -28.68 7.47
C ARG A 92 -0.75 -27.69 7.76
N VAL A 93 -0.65 -26.99 8.87
CA VAL A 93 -1.51 -25.86 9.22
C VAL A 93 -0.67 -24.61 9.36
N LEU A 94 -0.94 -23.64 8.54
CA LEU A 94 -0.21 -22.37 8.44
C LEU A 94 -1.04 -21.24 9.05
N LEU A 95 -0.47 -20.55 10.02
CA LEU A 95 -1.02 -19.33 10.60
C LEU A 95 -0.43 -18.11 9.90
N HIS A 96 -1.28 -17.32 9.29
CA HIS A 96 -0.91 -16.14 8.53
C HIS A 96 -1.34 -14.86 9.24
N PHE A 97 -0.48 -13.86 9.19
CA PHE A 97 -0.76 -12.48 9.57
C PHE A 97 -0.58 -11.58 8.35
N GLY A 98 -1.58 -10.80 8.00
CA GLY A 98 -1.48 -9.84 6.91
C GLY A 98 -0.51 -8.70 7.21
N ALA A 99 -0.55 -8.16 8.43
CA ALA A 99 0.45 -7.23 8.96
C ALA A 99 0.31 -7.08 10.48
N VAL A 100 1.43 -6.88 11.16
CA VAL A 100 1.50 -6.59 12.62
C VAL A 100 2.55 -5.51 12.86
N ASP A 101 2.15 -4.35 13.32
CA ASP A 101 3.05 -3.24 13.60
C ASP A 101 3.49 -3.23 15.06
N GLN A 102 4.76 -3.25 15.40
CA GLN A 102 5.94 -3.19 14.54
C GLN A 102 6.81 -4.46 14.72
N THR A 103 6.89 -5.02 15.93
CA THR A 103 7.61 -6.26 16.25
C THR A 103 6.68 -7.22 16.96
N ALA A 104 6.64 -8.47 16.51
CA ALA A 104 5.75 -9.48 17.04
C ALA A 104 6.49 -10.76 17.41
N THR A 105 6.10 -11.39 18.50
CA THR A 105 6.46 -12.77 18.85
C THR A 105 5.19 -13.59 18.91
N VAL A 106 5.20 -14.78 18.32
CA VAL A 106 4.03 -15.65 18.19
C VAL A 106 4.29 -16.98 18.87
N TRP A 107 3.35 -17.40 19.71
CA TRP A 107 3.31 -18.72 20.35
C TRP A 107 2.04 -19.46 19.95
N CYS A 108 2.12 -20.76 19.87
CA CYS A 108 0.96 -21.65 19.82
C CYS A 108 1.12 -22.74 20.90
N ASN A 109 0.10 -22.94 21.71
CA ASN A 109 0.09 -23.93 22.81
C ASN A 109 1.30 -23.82 23.77
N GLY A 110 1.76 -22.57 24.00
CA GLY A 110 2.87 -22.27 24.89
C GLY A 110 4.26 -22.43 24.27
N VAL A 111 4.36 -22.85 23.01
CA VAL A 111 5.63 -22.96 22.26
C VAL A 111 5.83 -21.70 21.44
N GLU A 112 6.97 -21.02 21.62
CA GLU A 112 7.39 -19.91 20.76
C GLU A 112 7.75 -20.43 19.37
N LEU A 113 7.15 -19.88 18.33
CA LEU A 113 7.29 -20.37 16.97
C LEU A 113 7.95 -19.37 16.04
N ALA A 114 7.72 -18.07 16.24
CA ALA A 114 8.25 -17.04 15.36
C ALA A 114 8.43 -15.70 16.06
N THR A 115 9.41 -14.93 15.56
CA THR A 115 9.52 -13.48 15.78
C THR A 115 9.51 -12.78 14.42
N HIS A 116 8.85 -11.63 14.36
CA HIS A 116 8.75 -10.81 13.15
C HIS A 116 9.05 -9.35 13.48
N ALA A 117 9.70 -8.65 12.55
CA ALA A 117 9.95 -7.20 12.65
C ALA A 117 9.65 -6.54 11.31
N GLY A 118 8.93 -5.43 11.34
CA GLY A 118 8.37 -4.70 10.20
C GLY A 118 6.85 -4.67 10.29
N GLY A 119 6.27 -3.48 10.12
CA GLY A 119 4.84 -3.25 10.41
C GLY A 119 3.90 -3.45 9.23
N TYR A 120 4.40 -3.74 8.02
CA TYR A 120 3.62 -3.56 6.79
C TYR A 120 3.48 -4.80 5.93
N LEU A 121 4.27 -5.83 6.14
CA LEU A 121 4.33 -7.00 5.27
C LEU A 121 3.79 -8.25 5.96
N PRO A 122 3.19 -9.19 5.20
CA PRO A 122 2.66 -10.42 5.75
C PRO A 122 3.77 -11.37 6.18
N PHE A 123 3.46 -12.22 7.17
CA PHE A 123 4.30 -13.35 7.54
C PHE A 123 3.46 -14.57 7.90
N THR A 124 4.09 -15.74 7.84
CA THR A 124 3.45 -17.04 8.05
C THR A 124 4.19 -17.85 9.10
N VAL A 125 3.46 -18.54 9.95
CA VAL A 125 3.96 -19.41 11.00
C VAL A 125 3.38 -20.82 10.81
N ASP A 126 4.23 -21.82 10.65
CA ASP A 126 3.79 -23.22 10.62
C ASP A 126 3.53 -23.69 12.06
N ILE A 127 2.29 -24.03 12.37
CA ILE A 127 1.86 -24.47 13.70
C ILE A 127 1.61 -25.99 13.78
N THR A 128 1.90 -26.73 12.73
CA THR A 128 1.58 -28.16 12.57
C THR A 128 2.03 -29.03 13.74
N GLU A 129 3.28 -28.88 14.15
CA GLU A 129 3.91 -29.75 15.16
C GLU A 129 3.41 -29.50 16.59
N VAL A 130 2.73 -28.39 16.82
CA VAL A 130 2.25 -28.00 18.16
C VAL A 130 0.73 -28.07 18.29
N LEU A 131 0.04 -28.56 17.26
CA LEU A 131 -1.43 -28.62 17.23
C LEU A 131 -1.98 -29.55 18.30
N ALA A 132 -3.08 -29.11 18.92
CA ALA A 132 -3.93 -29.85 19.84
C ALA A 132 -5.38 -29.81 19.36
N LYS A 133 -6.30 -30.44 20.09
CA LYS A 133 -7.72 -30.36 19.80
C LYS A 133 -8.24 -28.93 19.93
N GLU A 134 -7.78 -28.23 20.95
CA GLU A 134 -8.02 -26.80 21.18
C GLU A 134 -6.66 -26.11 21.21
N ASN A 135 -6.52 -25.03 20.45
CA ASN A 135 -5.25 -24.36 20.25
C ASN A 135 -5.31 -22.93 20.78
N THR A 136 -4.35 -22.55 21.60
CA THR A 136 -4.19 -21.18 22.08
C THR A 136 -3.08 -20.49 21.33
N ILE A 137 -3.45 -19.48 20.54
CA ILE A 137 -2.53 -18.57 19.86
C ILE A 137 -2.29 -17.37 20.79
N LEU A 138 -1.03 -17.05 21.03
CA LEU A 138 -0.58 -15.90 21.81
C LEU A 138 0.33 -15.05 20.93
N VAL A 139 0.10 -13.74 20.88
CA VAL A 139 0.94 -12.79 20.16
C VAL A 139 1.33 -11.66 21.10
N CYS A 140 2.62 -11.37 21.20
CA CYS A 140 3.15 -10.23 21.93
C CYS A 140 3.70 -9.22 20.95
N VAL A 141 3.25 -7.98 21.04
CA VAL A 141 3.65 -6.90 20.13
C VAL A 141 4.30 -5.76 20.90
N ARG A 142 5.33 -5.18 20.31
CA ARG A 142 5.90 -3.88 20.70
C ARG A 142 5.94 -2.96 19.49
N ASP A 143 5.58 -1.73 19.73
CA ASP A 143 5.75 -0.65 18.77
C ASP A 143 6.27 0.61 19.48
N ALA A 144 7.35 1.17 18.98
CA ALA A 144 7.90 2.42 19.45
C ALA A 144 7.54 3.60 18.53
N THR A 145 6.71 3.38 17.53
CA THR A 145 6.21 4.35 16.55
C THR A 145 7.34 5.27 16.03
N ASN A 146 7.27 6.57 16.22
CA ASN A 146 8.28 7.54 15.79
C ASN A 146 9.54 7.60 16.68
N LYS A 147 9.63 6.78 17.72
CA LYS A 147 10.87 6.54 18.49
C LYS A 147 11.69 5.40 17.88
N SER A 148 11.09 4.53 17.09
CA SER A 148 11.76 3.51 16.29
C SER A 148 12.52 4.12 15.10
N GLN A 149 13.48 3.38 14.53
CA GLN A 149 14.15 3.71 13.27
C GLN A 149 13.76 2.77 12.12
N LEU A 150 12.88 1.81 12.39
CA LEU A 150 12.30 0.93 11.37
C LEU A 150 11.37 1.71 10.44
N PRO A 151 11.04 1.18 9.27
CA PRO A 151 10.03 1.77 8.39
C PRO A 151 8.72 2.04 9.11
N ARG A 152 8.16 3.22 8.90
CA ARG A 152 6.86 3.64 9.44
C ARG A 152 6.20 4.65 8.50
N GLY A 153 4.88 4.73 8.56
CA GLY A 153 4.10 5.75 7.86
C GLY A 153 4.15 7.13 8.52
N LYS A 154 3.20 7.97 8.20
CA LYS A 154 3.03 9.32 8.78
C LYS A 154 2.45 9.25 10.20
N GLN A 155 3.08 8.50 11.07
CA GLN A 155 2.62 8.21 12.42
C GLN A 155 3.48 8.88 13.48
N THR A 156 2.84 9.35 14.55
CA THR A 156 3.51 9.94 15.71
C THR A 156 2.73 9.70 16.99
N LEU A 157 3.44 9.52 18.12
CA LEU A 157 2.82 9.43 19.45
C LEU A 157 2.09 10.73 19.86
N HIS A 158 2.36 11.85 19.17
CA HIS A 158 1.72 13.14 19.39
C HIS A 158 1.21 13.70 18.05
N PRO A 159 0.01 13.32 17.59
CA PRO A 159 -0.54 13.71 16.30
C PRO A 159 -0.59 15.24 16.12
N HIS A 160 -0.13 15.71 14.97
CA HIS A 160 -0.13 17.13 14.62
C HIS A 160 0.15 17.33 13.12
N GLY A 161 -0.48 18.33 12.53
CA GLY A 161 -0.22 18.72 11.14
C GLY A 161 -0.52 17.59 10.17
N ILE A 162 0.52 17.14 9.47
CA ILE A 162 0.49 16.03 8.52
C ILE A 162 0.98 14.71 9.12
N TRP A 163 1.14 14.64 10.45
CA TRP A 163 1.55 13.46 11.21
C TRP A 163 0.37 13.00 12.07
N TYR A 164 -0.09 11.78 11.84
CA TYR A 164 -1.38 11.26 12.28
C TYR A 164 -1.25 10.35 13.51
N THR A 165 -2.40 9.98 14.05
CA THR A 165 -2.53 8.99 15.11
C THR A 165 -1.77 7.72 14.75
N PRO A 166 -0.91 7.19 15.64
CA PRO A 166 -0.19 5.96 15.41
C PRO A 166 -1.14 4.78 15.38
N GLN A 167 -0.67 3.69 14.87
CA GLN A 167 -1.34 2.41 15.00
C GLN A 167 -0.33 1.33 15.33
N SER A 168 -0.73 0.33 16.11
CA SER A 168 0.14 -0.74 16.59
C SER A 168 -0.57 -2.07 16.52
N GLY A 169 0.20 -3.15 16.60
CA GLY A 169 -0.35 -4.49 16.68
C GLY A 169 -0.92 -5.02 15.37
N ILE A 170 -1.86 -5.96 15.49
CA ILE A 170 -2.49 -6.62 14.35
C ILE A 170 -3.44 -5.64 13.68
N TRP A 171 -3.18 -5.28 12.40
CA TRP A 171 -4.02 -4.35 11.66
C TRP A 171 -4.48 -4.86 10.29
N GLN A 172 -4.10 -6.10 9.93
CA GLN A 172 -4.65 -6.82 8.78
C GLN A 172 -5.09 -8.22 9.20
N THR A 173 -5.89 -8.87 8.37
CA THR A 173 -6.50 -10.17 8.62
C THR A 173 -5.50 -11.21 9.15
N VAL A 174 -5.96 -11.99 10.13
CA VAL A 174 -5.29 -13.21 10.63
C VAL A 174 -6.11 -14.41 10.19
N TRP A 175 -5.46 -15.46 9.66
CA TRP A 175 -6.17 -16.64 9.16
C TRP A 175 -5.31 -17.90 9.23
N LEU A 176 -5.98 -19.03 9.13
CA LEU A 176 -5.35 -20.34 8.97
C LEU A 176 -5.62 -20.89 7.56
N GLU A 177 -4.64 -21.59 7.02
CA GLU A 177 -4.77 -22.47 5.87
C GLU A 177 -4.24 -23.86 6.21
N SER A 178 -4.88 -24.90 5.67
CA SER A 178 -4.30 -26.23 5.65
C SER A 178 -3.79 -26.56 4.26
N VAL A 179 -2.57 -27.08 4.19
CA VAL A 179 -1.90 -27.45 2.94
C VAL A 179 -1.29 -28.85 3.07
N PRO A 180 -1.09 -29.58 1.96
CA PRO A 180 -0.36 -30.86 2.01
C PRO A 180 1.11 -30.64 2.42
N GLN A 181 1.85 -31.71 2.70
CA GLN A 181 3.26 -31.62 3.09
C GLN A 181 4.12 -30.89 2.05
N ASN A 182 3.86 -31.16 0.77
CA ASN A 182 4.45 -30.42 -0.34
C ASN A 182 3.36 -29.54 -0.95
N TYR A 183 3.57 -28.23 -0.93
CA TYR A 183 2.58 -27.25 -1.34
C TYR A 183 3.23 -26.07 -2.10
N ILE A 184 2.40 -25.28 -2.76
CA ILE A 184 2.79 -24.07 -3.46
C ILE A 184 3.03 -22.96 -2.42
N ARG A 185 4.30 -22.56 -2.22
CA ARG A 185 4.66 -21.52 -1.27
C ARG A 185 4.42 -20.12 -1.80
N SER A 186 4.74 -19.90 -3.08
CA SER A 186 4.52 -18.62 -3.75
C SER A 186 4.38 -18.79 -5.26
N LEU A 187 3.79 -17.78 -5.89
CA LEU A 187 3.72 -17.63 -7.35
C LEU A 187 4.41 -16.32 -7.74
N ARG A 188 5.23 -16.35 -8.78
CA ARG A 188 5.72 -15.16 -9.46
C ARG A 188 5.17 -15.15 -10.87
N VAL A 189 4.45 -14.09 -11.23
CA VAL A 189 3.74 -13.96 -12.51
C VAL A 189 4.19 -12.71 -13.23
N THR A 190 4.83 -12.88 -14.38
CA THR A 190 5.40 -11.77 -15.17
C THR A 190 4.77 -11.75 -16.55
N PRO A 191 3.98 -10.71 -16.91
CA PRO A 191 3.50 -10.56 -18.27
C PRO A 191 4.64 -10.19 -19.21
N LEU A 192 4.88 -11.02 -20.20
CA LEU A 192 5.81 -10.77 -21.31
C LEU A 192 5.02 -10.20 -22.49
N PHE A 193 4.64 -8.93 -22.36
CA PHE A 193 3.66 -8.27 -23.22
C PHE A 193 4.02 -8.38 -24.71
N ASP A 194 5.24 -8.00 -25.07
CA ASP A 194 5.70 -7.99 -26.47
C ASP A 194 5.87 -9.43 -27.03
N ALA A 195 6.07 -10.42 -26.16
CA ALA A 195 6.19 -11.82 -26.55
C ALA A 195 4.83 -12.57 -26.58
N HIS A 196 3.74 -11.91 -26.18
CA HIS A 196 2.40 -12.51 -26.06
C HIS A 196 2.39 -13.76 -25.17
N GLN A 197 3.11 -13.68 -24.04
CA GLN A 197 3.25 -14.77 -23.06
C GLN A 197 3.10 -14.23 -21.64
N VAL A 198 2.83 -15.13 -20.72
CA VAL A 198 3.04 -14.90 -19.28
C VAL A 198 4.09 -15.90 -18.80
N GLU A 199 5.06 -15.41 -18.05
CA GLU A 199 6.03 -16.24 -17.33
C GLU A 199 5.48 -16.48 -15.92
N ILE A 200 5.38 -17.76 -15.53
CA ILE A 200 4.92 -18.17 -14.21
C ILE A 200 5.98 -19.06 -13.56
N THR A 201 6.45 -18.65 -12.40
CA THR A 201 7.35 -19.46 -11.56
C THR A 201 6.59 -19.86 -10.30
N VAL A 202 6.64 -21.14 -9.96
CA VAL A 202 5.97 -21.74 -8.80
C VAL A 202 7.03 -22.16 -7.80
N GLU A 203 6.95 -21.67 -6.57
CA GLU A 203 7.81 -22.14 -5.50
C GLU A 203 7.19 -23.38 -4.83
N GLY A 204 7.87 -24.52 -4.97
CA GLY A 204 7.43 -25.83 -4.49
C GLY A 204 8.39 -26.91 -4.97
N GLU A 205 8.01 -28.18 -4.83
CA GLU A 205 8.83 -29.32 -5.25
C GLU A 205 8.03 -30.28 -6.14
N GLY A 206 8.58 -30.66 -7.29
CA GLY A 206 7.96 -31.60 -8.23
C GLY A 206 7.33 -30.94 -9.46
N GLN A 207 6.35 -31.62 -10.05
CA GLN A 207 5.70 -31.17 -11.28
C GLN A 207 4.46 -30.33 -10.95
N CYS A 208 4.36 -29.16 -11.59
CA CYS A 208 3.21 -28.28 -11.53
C CYS A 208 2.39 -28.36 -12.82
N THR A 209 1.10 -28.15 -12.71
CA THR A 209 0.21 -27.96 -13.85
C THR A 209 -0.50 -26.61 -13.73
N ILE A 210 -0.34 -25.74 -14.72
CA ILE A 210 -1.14 -24.53 -14.90
C ILE A 210 -2.35 -24.86 -15.76
N ASP A 211 -3.54 -24.45 -15.33
CA ASP A 211 -4.75 -24.41 -16.17
C ASP A 211 -5.07 -22.94 -16.46
N LEU A 212 -4.94 -22.56 -17.73
CA LEU A 212 -5.31 -21.23 -18.24
C LEU A 212 -6.33 -21.40 -19.36
N GLU A 213 -7.54 -20.91 -19.16
CA GLU A 213 -8.64 -20.99 -20.15
C GLU A 213 -8.91 -22.43 -20.65
N GLY A 214 -8.83 -23.42 -19.75
CA GLY A 214 -9.02 -24.84 -20.05
C GLY A 214 -7.84 -25.51 -20.77
N ARG A 215 -6.72 -24.80 -20.94
CA ARG A 215 -5.47 -25.37 -21.47
C ARG A 215 -4.50 -25.66 -20.35
N ARG A 216 -3.92 -26.84 -20.36
CA ARG A 216 -3.00 -27.31 -19.32
C ARG A 216 -1.55 -27.30 -19.80
N TYR A 217 -0.70 -26.76 -18.96
CA TYR A 217 0.75 -26.67 -19.17
C TYR A 217 1.44 -27.29 -17.97
N THR A 218 2.29 -28.30 -18.18
CA THR A 218 3.01 -29.00 -17.12
C THR A 218 4.50 -28.64 -17.17
N PHE A 219 5.07 -28.31 -16.02
CA PHE A 219 6.46 -27.89 -15.88
C PHE A 219 6.96 -28.15 -14.45
N PRO A 220 8.27 -28.25 -14.22
CA PRO A 220 8.82 -28.44 -12.87
C PRO A 220 8.70 -27.16 -12.05
N ALA A 221 8.38 -27.28 -10.75
CA ALA A 221 8.46 -26.19 -9.80
C ALA A 221 9.88 -25.61 -9.74
N GLY A 222 9.99 -24.31 -9.46
CA GLY A 222 11.26 -23.57 -9.45
C GLY A 222 11.79 -23.18 -10.84
N VAL A 223 11.17 -23.64 -11.91
CA VAL A 223 11.55 -23.30 -13.30
C VAL A 223 10.50 -22.39 -13.91
N PRO A 224 10.90 -21.22 -14.49
CA PRO A 224 9.95 -20.34 -15.18
C PRO A 224 9.25 -21.05 -16.35
N ALA A 225 7.93 -21.03 -16.34
CA ALA A 225 7.09 -21.55 -17.42
C ALA A 225 6.59 -20.40 -18.29
N HIS A 226 6.82 -20.47 -19.59
CA HIS A 226 6.35 -19.49 -20.58
C HIS A 226 5.03 -19.98 -21.18
N VAL A 227 3.92 -19.38 -20.76
CA VAL A 227 2.57 -19.77 -21.19
C VAL A 227 2.07 -18.77 -22.25
N PRO A 228 1.73 -19.22 -23.47
CA PRO A 228 1.20 -18.34 -24.51
C PRO A 228 -0.17 -17.75 -24.14
N VAL A 229 -0.31 -16.44 -24.28
CA VAL A 229 -1.58 -15.70 -24.12
C VAL A 229 -1.96 -15.12 -25.48
N ARG A 230 -2.70 -15.90 -26.28
CA ARG A 230 -3.03 -15.51 -27.65
C ARG A 230 -4.22 -14.56 -27.67
N ALA A 231 -4.15 -13.55 -28.57
CA ALA A 231 -5.23 -12.58 -28.76
C ALA A 231 -5.71 -11.92 -27.47
N PHE A 232 -4.76 -11.61 -26.54
CA PHE A 232 -5.09 -10.97 -25.28
C PHE A 232 -5.62 -9.54 -25.46
N ARG A 233 -6.41 -9.11 -24.50
CA ARG A 233 -6.79 -7.71 -24.31
C ARG A 233 -5.84 -7.07 -23.30
N PRO A 234 -5.10 -6.01 -23.67
CA PRO A 234 -4.25 -5.30 -22.72
C PRO A 234 -5.05 -4.75 -21.55
N TRP A 235 -4.48 -4.83 -20.36
CA TRP A 235 -5.06 -4.21 -19.18
C TRP A 235 -4.77 -2.69 -19.21
N SER A 236 -5.79 -1.90 -18.98
CA SER A 236 -5.69 -0.46 -18.72
C SER A 236 -6.77 -0.03 -17.74
N PRO A 237 -6.72 1.21 -17.20
CA PRO A 237 -7.82 1.75 -16.39
C PRO A 237 -9.19 1.73 -17.07
N GLU A 238 -9.24 1.87 -18.40
CA GLU A 238 -10.47 1.83 -19.20
C GLU A 238 -10.92 0.40 -19.50
N GLN A 239 -9.97 -0.54 -19.55
CA GLN A 239 -10.22 -1.95 -19.88
C GLN A 239 -9.42 -2.87 -18.94
N PRO A 240 -9.85 -3.07 -17.68
CA PRO A 240 -9.11 -3.83 -16.68
C PRO A 240 -9.30 -5.34 -16.84
N THR A 241 -8.85 -5.89 -17.95
CA THR A 241 -8.98 -7.31 -18.26
C THR A 241 -8.04 -8.13 -17.41
N LEU A 242 -8.59 -9.05 -16.61
CA LEU A 242 -7.86 -10.04 -15.81
C LEU A 242 -8.04 -11.44 -16.39
N TYR A 243 -6.98 -12.23 -16.34
CA TYR A 243 -6.93 -13.63 -16.79
C TYR A 243 -6.81 -14.54 -15.58
N PRO A 244 -7.92 -15.19 -15.15
CA PRO A 244 -7.88 -16.18 -14.09
C PRO A 244 -7.16 -17.45 -14.54
N PHE A 245 -6.42 -18.07 -13.63
CA PHE A 245 -5.77 -19.36 -13.83
C PHE A 245 -5.66 -20.11 -12.52
N SER A 246 -5.39 -21.40 -12.59
CA SER A 246 -5.05 -22.19 -11.43
C SER A 246 -3.70 -22.89 -11.61
N VAL A 247 -3.07 -23.17 -10.48
CA VAL A 247 -1.84 -23.98 -10.43
C VAL A 247 -2.07 -25.14 -9.48
N THR A 248 -1.76 -26.36 -9.94
CA THR A 248 -1.83 -27.57 -9.13
C THR A 248 -0.43 -28.16 -8.96
N LEU A 249 -0.06 -28.47 -7.73
CA LEU A 249 1.17 -29.18 -7.34
C LEU A 249 0.79 -30.36 -6.44
N GLY A 250 0.84 -31.58 -6.94
CA GLY A 250 0.32 -32.75 -6.22
C GLY A 250 -1.15 -32.60 -5.89
N SER A 251 -1.49 -32.53 -4.61
CA SER A 251 -2.86 -32.29 -4.12
C SER A 251 -3.15 -30.83 -3.74
N ASP A 252 -2.17 -29.93 -3.82
CA ASP A 252 -2.38 -28.50 -3.56
C ASP A 252 -2.82 -27.80 -4.84
N THR A 253 -3.87 -27.00 -4.76
CA THR A 253 -4.33 -26.16 -5.87
C THR A 253 -4.52 -24.73 -5.39
N VAL A 254 -3.95 -23.79 -6.15
CA VAL A 254 -4.05 -22.35 -5.92
C VAL A 254 -4.72 -21.69 -7.10
N TYR A 255 -5.68 -20.81 -6.83
CA TYR A 255 -6.33 -19.96 -7.83
C TYR A 255 -5.71 -18.57 -7.79
N SER A 256 -5.43 -18.02 -8.97
CA SER A 256 -4.79 -16.72 -9.15
C SER A 256 -5.29 -16.03 -10.41
N TYR A 257 -4.77 -14.86 -10.68
CA TYR A 257 -5.02 -14.11 -11.92
C TYR A 257 -3.79 -13.29 -12.30
N PHE A 258 -3.74 -12.87 -13.56
CA PHE A 258 -2.78 -11.89 -14.06
C PHE A 258 -3.43 -10.96 -15.08
N ALA A 259 -2.69 -9.96 -15.51
CA ALA A 259 -3.07 -9.11 -16.62
C ALA A 259 -1.90 -8.91 -17.58
N MET A 260 -2.22 -8.77 -18.86
CA MET A 260 -1.24 -8.42 -19.90
C MET A 260 -1.12 -6.91 -19.98
N ARG A 261 -0.01 -6.37 -19.47
CA ARG A 261 0.30 -4.92 -19.52
C ARG A 261 1.79 -4.68 -19.56
N LYS A 262 2.19 -3.50 -20.07
CA LYS A 262 3.57 -3.02 -20.11
C LYS A 262 3.61 -1.57 -19.64
N CYS A 263 4.43 -1.27 -18.61
CA CYS A 263 4.75 0.07 -18.19
C CYS A 263 6.18 0.40 -18.62
N SER A 264 6.40 1.58 -19.17
CA SER A 264 7.73 2.01 -19.62
C SER A 264 7.87 3.53 -19.62
N VAL A 265 9.11 4.01 -19.77
CA VAL A 265 9.42 5.40 -20.11
C VAL A 265 10.04 5.38 -21.51
N GLU A 266 9.37 5.98 -22.46
CA GLU A 266 9.78 6.00 -23.86
C GLU A 266 9.75 7.43 -24.42
N THR A 267 10.28 7.63 -25.61
CA THR A 267 10.21 8.90 -26.33
C THR A 267 9.02 8.84 -27.28
N ASP A 268 8.11 9.83 -27.17
CA ASP A 268 6.96 9.92 -28.07
C ASP A 268 7.36 10.39 -29.47
N LYS A 269 6.36 10.47 -30.37
CA LYS A 269 6.54 10.92 -31.76
C LYS A 269 7.11 12.35 -31.89
N ASP A 270 6.95 13.17 -30.86
CA ASP A 270 7.39 14.56 -30.82
C ASP A 270 8.77 14.72 -30.14
N GLY A 271 9.44 13.60 -29.81
CA GLY A 271 10.76 13.58 -29.18
C GLY A 271 10.74 13.81 -27.66
N VAL A 272 9.58 13.74 -27.01
CA VAL A 272 9.41 13.99 -25.57
C VAL A 272 9.41 12.68 -24.79
N ARG A 273 10.15 12.65 -23.68
CA ARG A 273 10.15 11.49 -22.76
C ARG A 273 8.86 11.49 -21.94
N ARG A 274 8.12 10.38 -22.00
CA ARG A 274 6.83 10.19 -21.31
C ARG A 274 6.71 8.84 -20.66
N LEU A 275 5.75 8.72 -19.74
CA LEU A 275 5.24 7.45 -19.28
C LEU A 275 4.40 6.80 -20.39
N PHE A 276 4.56 5.49 -20.55
CA PHE A 276 3.84 4.69 -21.52
C PHE A 276 3.12 3.54 -20.83
N LEU A 277 1.92 3.25 -21.29
CA LEU A 277 1.16 2.06 -20.95
C LEU A 277 0.86 1.30 -22.25
N ASN A 278 1.27 0.02 -22.31
CA ASN A 278 1.02 -0.85 -23.46
C ASN A 278 1.54 -0.28 -24.80
N GLY A 279 2.69 0.41 -24.77
CA GLY A 279 3.33 0.98 -25.95
C GLY A 279 2.74 2.30 -26.45
N LYS A 280 1.86 2.94 -25.65
CA LYS A 280 1.32 4.28 -25.97
C LYS A 280 1.63 5.27 -24.85
N PRO A 281 1.86 6.56 -25.16
CA PRO A 281 1.90 7.60 -24.14
C PRO A 281 0.63 7.56 -23.28
N TYR A 282 0.80 7.55 -21.97
CA TYR A 282 -0.34 7.47 -21.05
C TYR A 282 -0.10 8.42 -19.88
N PHE A 283 -0.98 9.41 -19.72
CA PHE A 283 -0.89 10.39 -18.64
C PHE A 283 -1.47 9.81 -17.35
N HIS A 284 -0.66 9.72 -16.30
CA HIS A 284 -1.13 9.30 -14.99
C HIS A 284 -1.73 10.50 -14.26
N ASN A 285 -3.05 10.57 -14.24
CA ASN A 285 -3.81 11.59 -13.53
C ASN A 285 -4.27 11.02 -12.19
N GLY A 286 -3.62 11.40 -11.10
CA GLY A 286 -3.74 10.71 -9.82
C GLY A 286 -4.17 11.54 -8.63
N LEU A 287 -4.55 10.81 -7.59
CA LEU A 287 -4.77 11.32 -6.24
C LEU A 287 -3.78 10.70 -5.27
N LEU A 288 -3.31 11.51 -4.32
CA LEU A 288 -2.60 11.02 -3.13
C LEU A 288 -3.60 10.31 -2.22
N ASP A 289 -3.31 9.07 -1.84
CA ASP A 289 -4.14 8.27 -0.95
C ASP A 289 -3.35 7.84 0.29
N GLN A 290 -3.68 8.42 1.44
CA GLN A 290 -3.05 8.13 2.72
C GLN A 290 -3.50 6.79 3.31
N GLY A 291 -4.68 6.28 2.92
CA GLY A 291 -5.22 5.02 3.41
C GLY A 291 -5.62 5.03 4.89
N TYR A 292 -6.10 6.16 5.40
CA TYR A 292 -6.58 6.30 6.78
C TYR A 292 -8.10 6.38 6.86
N TRP A 293 -8.64 5.81 7.94
CA TRP A 293 -10.06 5.77 8.28
C TRP A 293 -10.27 6.33 9.69
N PRO A 294 -11.31 7.15 9.94
CA PRO A 294 -11.49 7.78 11.25
C PRO A 294 -11.78 6.77 12.37
N ASP A 295 -12.36 5.63 12.03
CA ASP A 295 -12.82 4.58 12.92
C ASP A 295 -11.88 3.37 13.00
N GLY A 296 -11.16 3.07 11.92
CA GLY A 296 -10.26 1.93 11.82
C GLY A 296 -8.77 2.27 11.65
N LEU A 297 -8.41 3.55 11.55
CA LEU A 297 -7.05 4.04 11.24
C LEU A 297 -6.51 3.42 9.94
N TYR A 298 -5.51 2.56 9.99
CA TYR A 298 -5.00 1.89 8.79
C TYR A 298 -5.92 0.78 8.26
N THR A 299 -6.84 0.28 9.07
CA THR A 299 -7.74 -0.82 8.68
C THR A 299 -9.07 -0.25 8.22
N ALA A 300 -9.40 -0.46 6.95
CA ALA A 300 -10.72 -0.11 6.44
C ALA A 300 -11.82 -0.89 7.20
N PRO A 301 -12.98 -0.27 7.48
CA PRO A 301 -14.05 -0.93 8.21
C PRO A 301 -14.70 -2.08 7.45
N SER A 302 -14.61 -2.10 6.12
CA SER A 302 -15.13 -3.18 5.27
C SER A 302 -14.38 -3.22 3.93
N ASP A 303 -14.53 -4.32 3.21
CA ASP A 303 -14.04 -4.46 1.84
C ASP A 303 -14.73 -3.46 0.88
N ASP A 304 -16.03 -3.20 1.09
CA ASP A 304 -16.79 -2.20 0.32
C ASP A 304 -16.27 -0.77 0.53
N ALA A 305 -15.70 -0.45 1.69
CA ALA A 305 -15.09 0.83 1.94
C ALA A 305 -13.84 1.04 1.05
N LEU A 306 -13.02 -0.01 0.87
CA LEU A 306 -11.89 0.02 -0.06
C LEU A 306 -12.34 0.25 -1.50
N VAL A 307 -13.39 -0.45 -1.90
CA VAL A 307 -14.01 -0.30 -3.24
C VAL A 307 -14.54 1.12 -3.45
N TYR A 308 -15.18 1.69 -2.43
CA TYR A 308 -15.74 3.04 -2.49
C TYR A 308 -14.69 4.10 -2.82
N ASP A 309 -13.57 4.13 -2.11
CA ASP A 309 -12.50 5.12 -2.33
C ASP A 309 -11.91 5.00 -3.75
N ILE A 310 -11.67 3.77 -4.22
CA ILE A 310 -11.15 3.52 -5.57
C ILE A 310 -12.17 3.94 -6.65
N GLN A 311 -13.44 3.55 -6.48
CA GLN A 311 -14.49 3.88 -7.44
C GLN A 311 -14.78 5.37 -7.46
N LEU A 312 -14.80 6.02 -6.30
CA LEU A 312 -15.00 7.47 -6.20
C LEU A 312 -13.89 8.23 -6.93
N ALA A 313 -12.62 7.85 -6.74
CA ALA A 313 -11.51 8.45 -7.47
C ALA A 313 -11.69 8.31 -8.99
N LYS A 314 -12.10 7.13 -9.46
CA LYS A 314 -12.38 6.86 -10.86
C LYS A 314 -13.55 7.69 -11.40
N ASP A 315 -14.62 7.80 -10.64
CA ASP A 315 -15.80 8.59 -11.00
C ASP A 315 -15.48 10.09 -11.08
N MET A 316 -14.57 10.58 -10.26
CA MET A 316 -14.05 11.95 -10.33
C MET A 316 -13.11 12.20 -11.52
N GLY A 317 -12.76 11.17 -12.31
CA GLY A 317 -11.95 11.30 -13.53
C GLY A 317 -10.46 10.98 -13.35
N PHE A 318 -10.06 10.40 -12.23
CA PHE A 318 -8.69 9.93 -12.02
C PHE A 318 -8.50 8.50 -12.55
N ASN A 319 -7.28 8.19 -12.95
CA ASN A 319 -6.88 6.87 -13.44
C ASN A 319 -5.77 6.23 -12.59
N MET A 320 -5.32 6.92 -11.54
CA MET A 320 -4.22 6.48 -10.70
C MET A 320 -4.43 6.92 -9.24
N LEU A 321 -4.00 6.08 -8.30
CA LEU A 321 -3.83 6.40 -6.88
C LEU A 321 -2.36 6.24 -6.49
N ARG A 322 -1.78 7.24 -5.82
CA ARG A 322 -0.50 7.10 -5.16
C ARG A 322 -0.76 6.67 -3.72
N LYS A 323 -0.52 5.38 -3.42
CA LYS A 323 -0.59 4.87 -2.05
C LYS A 323 0.60 5.41 -1.26
N HIS A 324 0.30 6.38 -0.40
CA HIS A 324 1.29 7.26 0.18
C HIS A 324 1.85 6.73 1.49
N ILE A 325 3.12 6.33 1.47
CA ILE A 325 3.92 5.94 2.65
C ILE A 325 3.22 4.82 3.47
N LYS A 326 2.46 3.96 2.80
CA LYS A 326 1.72 2.83 3.38
C LYS A 326 1.74 1.66 2.41
N VAL A 327 1.90 0.44 2.92
CA VAL A 327 1.57 -0.79 2.19
C VAL A 327 0.17 -1.22 2.62
N GLU A 328 -0.73 -1.34 1.66
CA GLU A 328 -2.13 -1.70 1.91
C GLU A 328 -2.31 -3.23 1.97
N CYS A 329 -3.48 -3.71 2.38
CA CYS A 329 -3.81 -5.13 2.27
C CYS A 329 -3.96 -5.55 0.79
N ASP A 330 -3.69 -6.82 0.48
CA ASP A 330 -3.75 -7.34 -0.91
C ASP A 330 -5.11 -7.11 -1.58
N ARG A 331 -6.19 -7.08 -0.81
CA ARG A 331 -7.54 -6.82 -1.32
C ARG A 331 -7.68 -5.43 -1.94
N TRP A 332 -7.03 -4.42 -1.40
CA TRP A 332 -7.04 -3.09 -1.99
C TRP A 332 -6.39 -3.09 -3.38
N TYR A 333 -5.23 -3.74 -3.55
CA TYR A 333 -4.59 -3.88 -4.86
C TYR A 333 -5.44 -4.72 -5.82
N TYR A 334 -6.05 -5.80 -5.34
CA TYR A 334 -7.00 -6.58 -6.12
C TYR A 334 -8.17 -5.74 -6.65
N HIS A 335 -8.70 -4.84 -5.82
CA HIS A 335 -9.74 -3.93 -6.26
C HIS A 335 -9.23 -2.90 -7.28
N CYS A 336 -8.01 -2.40 -7.15
CA CYS A 336 -7.36 -1.59 -8.19
C CYS A 336 -7.16 -2.39 -9.49
N ASP A 337 -6.73 -3.65 -9.39
CA ASP A 337 -6.54 -4.53 -10.54
C ASP A 337 -7.84 -4.74 -11.34
N ARG A 338 -8.96 -5.06 -10.65
CA ARG A 338 -10.23 -5.39 -11.29
C ARG A 338 -11.07 -4.17 -11.70
N LEU A 339 -10.94 -3.06 -11.01
CA LEU A 339 -11.66 -1.82 -11.31
C LEU A 339 -10.90 -0.96 -12.33
N GLY A 340 -9.63 -1.23 -12.56
CA GLY A 340 -8.79 -0.44 -13.45
C GLY A 340 -8.36 0.89 -12.82
N MET A 341 -7.46 0.81 -11.84
CA MET A 341 -6.84 1.96 -11.20
C MET A 341 -5.34 1.72 -11.14
N LEU A 342 -4.53 2.55 -11.82
CA LEU A 342 -3.08 2.50 -11.68
C LEU A 342 -2.66 2.83 -10.25
N VAL A 343 -1.57 2.25 -9.80
CA VAL A 343 -1.02 2.49 -8.46
C VAL A 343 0.44 2.91 -8.56
N TRP A 344 0.77 4.00 -7.88
CA TRP A 344 2.14 4.28 -7.45
C TRP A 344 2.28 3.85 -6.01
N GLN A 345 3.28 3.03 -5.71
CA GLN A 345 3.47 2.45 -4.39
C GLN A 345 4.68 3.08 -3.69
N ASP A 346 4.40 3.84 -2.63
CA ASP A 346 5.45 4.38 -1.77
C ASP A 346 5.94 3.32 -0.78
N MET A 347 7.24 3.35 -0.48
CA MET A 347 7.80 2.67 0.68
C MET A 347 7.51 3.50 1.96
N PRO A 348 7.08 2.89 3.08
CA PRO A 348 7.05 3.55 4.37
C PRO A 348 8.42 4.14 4.73
N CYS A 349 8.45 5.37 5.29
CA CYS A 349 9.69 6.10 5.48
C CYS A 349 10.61 5.46 6.53
N GLY A 350 10.59 5.91 7.77
CA GLY A 350 11.47 5.43 8.84
C GLY A 350 12.71 6.32 9.07
N GLY A 351 13.64 5.88 9.91
CA GLY A 351 14.76 6.69 10.38
C GLY A 351 14.43 7.46 11.65
N ARG A 352 15.36 8.31 12.11
CA ARG A 352 15.19 9.16 13.30
C ARG A 352 14.31 10.39 13.00
N ARG A 353 14.39 11.38 13.87
CA ARG A 353 13.74 12.66 13.68
C ARG A 353 14.21 13.34 12.39
N TYR A 354 13.27 13.82 11.61
CA TYR A 354 13.54 14.62 10.42
C TYR A 354 13.81 16.08 10.82
N ASP A 355 14.86 16.68 10.25
CA ASP A 355 15.13 18.10 10.40
C ASP A 355 14.37 18.86 9.30
N PRO A 356 13.38 19.72 9.63
CA PRO A 356 12.60 20.44 8.63
C PRO A 356 13.43 21.32 7.71
N LEU A 357 14.54 21.90 8.20
CA LEU A 357 15.42 22.74 7.38
C LEU A 357 16.16 21.91 6.33
N ILE A 358 16.66 20.73 6.73
CA ILE A 358 17.34 19.81 5.81
C ILE A 358 16.36 19.29 4.76
N VAL A 359 15.22 18.79 5.22
CA VAL A 359 14.19 18.20 4.34
C VAL A 359 13.67 19.23 3.34
N SER A 360 13.38 20.45 3.78
CA SER A 360 12.84 21.52 2.93
C SER A 360 13.89 22.33 2.15
N THR A 361 15.18 21.99 2.26
CA THR A 361 16.25 22.71 1.56
C THR A 361 15.97 22.90 0.04
N PRO A 362 15.52 21.86 -0.71
CA PRO A 362 15.23 22.04 -2.14
C PRO A 362 14.07 23.02 -2.41
N LEU A 363 13.08 23.06 -1.53
CA LEU A 363 11.92 23.95 -1.66
C LEU A 363 12.33 25.44 -1.55
N VAL A 364 13.28 25.74 -0.65
CA VAL A 364 13.69 27.13 -0.34
C VAL A 364 14.84 27.58 -1.24
N THR A 365 15.82 26.71 -1.50
CA THR A 365 17.08 27.07 -2.16
C THR A 365 17.24 26.49 -3.57
N GLY A 366 16.46 25.46 -3.89
CA GLY A 366 16.65 24.64 -5.10
C GLY A 366 17.87 23.70 -5.02
N TRP A 367 18.54 23.58 -3.89
CA TRP A 367 19.69 22.70 -3.69
C TRP A 367 19.26 21.32 -3.25
N HIS A 368 19.80 20.29 -3.90
CA HIS A 368 19.63 18.90 -3.54
C HIS A 368 20.86 18.43 -2.76
N LEU A 369 20.65 18.02 -1.51
CA LEU A 369 21.73 17.51 -0.65
C LEU A 369 22.03 16.05 -1.04
N ASP A 370 23.29 15.66 -0.91
CA ASP A 370 23.74 14.28 -1.10
C ASP A 370 23.15 13.37 -0.01
N ASP A 371 22.40 12.37 -0.40
CA ASP A 371 21.68 11.48 0.51
C ASP A 371 22.56 10.39 1.17
N SER A 372 23.85 10.37 0.85
CA SER A 372 24.89 9.63 1.61
C SER A 372 25.30 10.33 2.91
N TRP A 373 24.86 11.55 3.13
CA TRP A 373 25.10 12.28 4.38
C TRP A 373 24.08 11.88 5.46
N TYR A 374 24.17 10.62 5.89
CA TYR A 374 23.23 9.98 6.80
C TYR A 374 22.82 10.78 8.04
N PRO A 375 23.72 11.56 8.72
CA PRO A 375 23.32 12.37 9.86
C PRO A 375 22.22 13.40 9.55
N LEU A 376 22.27 14.00 8.36
CA LEU A 376 21.31 15.02 7.94
C LEU A 376 19.90 14.43 7.74
N PHE A 377 19.84 13.20 7.23
CA PHE A 377 18.58 12.49 6.93
C PHE A 377 18.11 11.55 8.05
N GLY A 378 18.75 11.60 9.25
CA GLY A 378 18.38 10.76 10.38
C GLY A 378 18.65 9.26 10.17
N ARG A 379 19.68 8.91 9.39
CA ARG A 379 19.99 7.52 8.96
C ARG A 379 21.35 6.99 9.41
N THR A 380 21.90 7.48 10.50
CA THR A 380 23.21 7.04 11.01
C THR A 380 23.27 5.56 11.38
N ASN A 381 22.15 4.92 11.74
CA ASN A 381 22.10 3.53 12.16
C ASN A 381 22.19 2.58 10.97
N VAL A 382 23.30 1.84 10.87
CA VAL A 382 23.56 0.87 9.77
C VAL A 382 22.52 -0.26 9.76
N THR A 383 22.14 -0.77 10.93
CA THR A 383 21.16 -1.87 11.04
C THR A 383 19.78 -1.42 10.52
N ALA A 384 19.35 -0.21 10.87
CA ALA A 384 18.09 0.34 10.40
C ALA A 384 18.10 0.61 8.88
N ARG A 385 19.25 1.03 8.29
CA ARG A 385 19.36 1.16 6.82
C ARG A 385 19.25 -0.21 6.13
N LYS A 386 19.91 -1.24 6.67
CA LYS A 386 19.80 -2.61 6.12
C LYS A 386 18.37 -3.15 6.25
N ALA A 387 17.71 -2.94 7.39
CA ALA A 387 16.33 -3.33 7.59
C ALA A 387 15.41 -2.66 6.56
N PHE A 388 15.56 -1.36 6.31
CA PHE A 388 14.81 -0.65 5.29
C PHE A 388 14.98 -1.25 3.88
N LEU A 389 16.22 -1.51 3.45
CA LEU A 389 16.49 -2.08 2.12
C LEU A 389 15.97 -3.51 1.97
N ASN A 390 15.99 -4.30 3.05
CA ASN A 390 15.39 -5.63 3.06
C ASN A 390 13.86 -5.54 2.94
N GLU A 391 13.23 -4.70 3.76
CA GLU A 391 11.77 -4.50 3.72
C GLU A 391 11.31 -3.91 2.38
N LEU A 392 12.10 -3.01 1.77
CA LEU A 392 11.85 -2.53 0.40
C LEU A 392 11.86 -3.67 -0.62
N ARG A 393 12.86 -4.58 -0.55
CA ARG A 393 12.92 -5.78 -1.41
C ARG A 393 11.69 -6.66 -1.20
N ASP A 394 11.33 -6.90 0.06
CA ASP A 394 10.24 -7.76 0.45
C ASP A 394 8.89 -7.16 0.05
N MET A 395 8.71 -5.83 0.15
CA MET A 395 7.54 -5.12 -0.36
C MET A 395 7.37 -5.31 -1.88
N VAL A 396 8.43 -5.07 -2.64
CA VAL A 396 8.39 -5.26 -4.11
C VAL A 396 8.11 -6.72 -4.47
N THR A 397 8.66 -7.67 -3.72
CA THR A 397 8.44 -9.10 -3.93
C THR A 397 6.99 -9.49 -3.63
N THR A 398 6.45 -9.04 -2.49
CA THR A 398 5.08 -9.34 -2.05
C THR A 398 4.05 -8.79 -3.02
N LEU A 399 4.24 -7.56 -3.49
CA LEU A 399 3.28 -6.87 -4.37
C LEU A 399 3.55 -7.10 -5.87
N TYR A 400 4.55 -7.88 -6.23
CA TYR A 400 5.03 -8.05 -7.60
C TYR A 400 3.93 -8.43 -8.59
N ASN A 401 3.02 -9.32 -8.19
CA ASN A 401 2.02 -9.87 -9.10
C ASN A 401 0.85 -8.92 -9.41
N HIS A 402 0.68 -7.80 -8.68
CA HIS A 402 -0.42 -6.86 -8.91
C HIS A 402 -0.23 -6.04 -10.19
N PRO A 403 -1.05 -6.23 -11.24
CA PRO A 403 -0.91 -5.49 -12.49
C PRO A 403 -1.18 -3.99 -12.36
N CYS A 404 -1.96 -3.55 -11.39
CA CYS A 404 -2.27 -2.13 -11.18
C CYS A 404 -1.03 -1.30 -10.82
N ILE A 405 -0.02 -1.89 -10.17
CA ILE A 405 1.19 -1.15 -9.77
C ILE A 405 2.00 -0.80 -11.02
N ALA A 406 2.18 0.48 -11.27
CA ALA A 406 2.92 1.03 -12.40
C ALA A 406 4.27 1.64 -12.01
N MET A 407 4.42 2.07 -10.75
CA MET A 407 5.61 2.77 -10.27
C MET A 407 5.92 2.45 -8.82
N TRP A 408 7.21 2.27 -8.51
CA TRP A 408 7.75 2.15 -7.16
C TRP A 408 8.36 3.48 -6.72
N VAL A 409 8.09 3.89 -5.46
CA VAL A 409 8.58 5.15 -4.89
C VAL A 409 9.26 4.87 -3.56
N PRO A 410 10.59 4.68 -3.52
CA PRO A 410 11.30 4.32 -2.29
C PRO A 410 11.39 5.46 -1.27
N PHE A 411 11.38 6.73 -1.70
CA PHE A 411 11.50 7.88 -0.82
C PHE A 411 10.55 9.02 -1.19
N ASN A 412 10.01 9.69 -0.18
CA ASN A 412 9.19 10.87 -0.31
C ASN A 412 9.82 12.05 0.44
N GLU A 413 9.95 13.21 -0.23
CA GLU A 413 10.32 14.51 0.35
C GLU A 413 11.59 14.50 1.24
N GLY A 414 12.52 13.60 0.96
CA GLY A 414 13.74 13.49 1.75
C GLY A 414 13.55 12.95 3.17
N TRP A 415 12.34 12.53 3.57
CA TRP A 415 12.08 12.00 4.90
C TRP A 415 12.77 10.67 5.13
N GLY A 416 13.92 10.73 5.80
CA GLY A 416 14.76 9.57 6.00
C GLY A 416 15.32 8.98 4.71
N GLN A 417 15.49 9.77 3.67
CA GLN A 417 16.13 9.37 2.43
C GLN A 417 17.61 9.05 2.65
N PHE A 418 18.10 8.03 1.98
CA PHE A 418 19.52 7.65 1.98
C PHE A 418 19.81 6.73 0.80
N ASP A 419 21.02 6.82 0.24
CA ASP A 419 21.52 5.92 -0.80
C ASP A 419 20.45 5.53 -1.83
N SER A 420 19.70 6.51 -2.35
CA SER A 420 18.54 6.24 -3.22
C SER A 420 18.93 5.48 -4.49
N GLN A 421 20.17 5.59 -4.95
CA GLN A 421 20.70 4.74 -6.03
C GLN A 421 20.71 3.25 -5.63
N THR A 422 21.12 2.94 -4.40
CA THR A 422 21.07 1.57 -3.87
C THR A 422 19.63 1.07 -3.75
N ALA A 423 18.70 1.93 -3.30
CA ALA A 423 17.28 1.58 -3.24
C ALA A 423 16.72 1.24 -4.63
N VAL A 424 17.05 2.03 -5.65
CA VAL A 424 16.69 1.73 -7.06
C VAL A 424 17.26 0.37 -7.50
N GLN A 425 18.52 0.08 -7.20
CA GLN A 425 19.14 -1.21 -7.53
C GLN A 425 18.46 -2.38 -6.82
N VAL A 426 18.03 -2.20 -5.57
CA VAL A 426 17.27 -3.22 -4.81
C VAL A 426 15.94 -3.48 -5.53
N ILE A 427 15.20 -2.45 -5.91
CA ILE A 427 13.94 -2.60 -6.67
C ILE A 427 14.20 -3.34 -7.99
N GLN A 428 15.18 -2.88 -8.77
CA GLN A 428 15.53 -3.47 -10.07
C GLN A 428 16.03 -4.92 -9.97
N SER A 429 16.59 -5.33 -8.83
CA SER A 429 16.97 -6.72 -8.59
C SER A 429 15.77 -7.67 -8.50
N VAL A 430 14.59 -7.13 -8.14
CA VAL A 430 13.33 -7.87 -8.04
C VAL A 430 12.45 -7.61 -9.25
N ASP A 431 12.27 -6.34 -9.63
CA ASP A 431 11.30 -5.93 -10.65
C ASP A 431 11.92 -5.00 -11.69
N LYS A 432 11.87 -5.41 -12.96
CA LYS A 432 12.29 -4.63 -14.13
C LYS A 432 11.11 -4.26 -15.04
N THR A 433 9.88 -4.51 -14.58
CA THR A 433 8.67 -4.35 -15.39
C THR A 433 7.89 -3.08 -15.08
N ARG A 434 8.36 -2.31 -14.09
CA ARG A 434 7.75 -1.07 -13.62
C ARG A 434 8.76 0.06 -13.59
N THR A 435 8.25 1.29 -13.63
CA THR A 435 9.07 2.49 -13.50
C THR A 435 9.39 2.78 -12.04
N ILE A 436 10.42 3.60 -11.80
CA ILE A 436 10.87 3.95 -10.44
C ILE A 436 11.01 5.46 -10.34
N ASP A 437 10.35 6.06 -9.33
CA ASP A 437 10.55 7.42 -8.86
C ASP A 437 11.49 7.39 -7.64
N PRO A 438 12.79 7.64 -7.80
CA PRO A 438 13.80 7.34 -6.77
C PRO A 438 13.72 8.24 -5.54
N ALA A 439 13.23 9.48 -5.71
CA ALA A 439 13.19 10.50 -4.65
C ALA A 439 12.07 11.50 -4.98
N SER A 440 10.84 11.13 -4.61
CA SER A 440 9.67 11.93 -4.96
C SER A 440 9.72 13.31 -4.33
N GLY A 441 9.70 14.32 -5.18
CA GLY A 441 9.59 15.73 -4.83
C GLY A 441 10.91 16.43 -4.52
N TRP A 442 11.71 15.94 -3.59
CA TRP A 442 12.89 16.63 -3.07
C TRP A 442 14.13 15.74 -3.06
N HIS A 443 15.32 16.37 -2.99
CA HIS A 443 16.62 15.69 -2.93
C HIS A 443 16.89 14.69 -4.06
N ASP A 444 16.44 15.04 -5.29
CA ASP A 444 16.73 14.27 -6.50
C ASP A 444 18.26 14.11 -6.68
N GLN A 445 18.71 12.87 -6.83
CA GLN A 445 20.12 12.53 -7.01
C GLN A 445 20.49 12.32 -8.49
N GLY A 446 19.58 12.60 -9.43
CA GLY A 446 19.83 12.61 -10.87
C GLY A 446 19.86 11.26 -11.56
N PHE A 447 19.15 10.26 -11.04
CA PHE A 447 19.01 8.94 -11.69
C PHE A 447 17.56 8.42 -11.60
N GLY A 448 17.32 7.21 -12.13
CA GLY A 448 16.00 6.62 -12.26
C GLY A 448 15.30 6.98 -13.57
N ASP A 449 14.05 6.58 -13.67
CA ASP A 449 13.25 6.71 -14.90
C ASP A 449 12.60 8.09 -15.04
N VAL A 450 12.38 8.77 -13.93
CA VAL A 450 11.57 9.97 -13.85
C VAL A 450 12.23 11.05 -12.99
N ARG A 451 11.87 12.30 -13.26
CA ARG A 451 12.08 13.44 -12.39
C ARG A 451 10.73 13.89 -11.86
N SER A 452 10.55 13.83 -10.54
CA SER A 452 9.31 14.22 -9.89
C SER A 452 9.45 15.51 -9.09
N LEU A 453 8.36 16.27 -9.01
CA LEU A 453 8.30 17.58 -8.37
C LEU A 453 7.10 17.67 -7.42
N HIS A 454 7.28 18.34 -6.27
CA HIS A 454 6.19 18.76 -5.37
C HIS A 454 6.03 20.26 -5.45
N VAL A 455 4.84 20.74 -5.82
CA VAL A 455 4.57 22.16 -6.01
C VAL A 455 3.26 22.58 -5.35
N TYR A 456 3.33 23.27 -4.22
CA TYR A 456 2.16 23.69 -3.45
C TYR A 456 1.99 25.21 -3.37
N PHE A 457 3.08 25.97 -3.18
CA PHE A 457 3.04 27.38 -2.83
C PHE A 457 3.21 28.34 -3.99
N GLN A 458 3.52 27.82 -5.18
CA GLN A 458 3.75 28.62 -6.39
C GLN A 458 3.06 27.99 -7.59
N LYS A 459 2.87 28.78 -8.67
CA LYS A 459 2.35 28.25 -9.92
C LYS A 459 3.38 27.31 -10.56
N TYR A 460 2.92 26.11 -10.91
CA TYR A 460 3.73 25.17 -11.65
C TYR A 460 4.01 25.68 -13.08
N LYS A 461 5.24 25.53 -13.52
CA LYS A 461 5.66 25.75 -14.91
C LYS A 461 6.48 24.56 -15.35
N PHE A 462 6.07 23.93 -16.43
CA PHE A 462 6.79 22.79 -16.98
C PHE A 462 8.21 23.15 -17.36
N GLN A 463 9.13 22.27 -17.04
CA GLN A 463 10.53 22.30 -17.48
C GLN A 463 10.96 20.87 -17.77
N PRO A 464 11.45 20.56 -18.98
CA PRO A 464 11.95 19.24 -19.29
C PRO A 464 13.15 18.90 -18.41
N ASP A 465 13.30 17.62 -18.10
CA ASP A 465 14.46 17.17 -17.35
C ASP A 465 15.74 17.24 -18.21
N LYS A 466 16.81 17.79 -17.64
CA LYS A 466 18.10 17.92 -18.32
C LYS A 466 18.81 16.58 -18.57
N LEU A 467 18.45 15.55 -17.81
CA LEU A 467 19.00 14.20 -17.93
C LEU A 467 18.14 13.30 -18.83
N GLY A 468 17.08 13.83 -19.43
CA GLY A 468 16.25 13.10 -20.38
C GLY A 468 15.30 12.08 -19.72
N ARG A 469 14.94 12.26 -18.44
CA ARG A 469 13.91 11.49 -17.74
C ARG A 469 12.51 12.06 -18.01
N ALA A 470 11.47 11.27 -17.81
CA ALA A 470 10.09 11.79 -17.85
C ALA A 470 9.84 12.73 -16.66
N THR A 471 9.17 13.86 -16.90
CA THR A 471 8.88 14.84 -15.85
C THR A 471 7.48 14.60 -15.27
N LEU A 472 7.39 14.54 -13.94
CA LEU A 472 6.18 14.29 -13.18
C LEU A 472 5.94 15.40 -12.16
N LEU A 473 4.66 15.71 -11.90
CA LEU A 473 4.20 16.52 -10.78
C LEU A 473 3.62 15.56 -9.75
N SER A 474 4.48 15.01 -8.89
CA SER A 474 4.15 13.90 -8.00
C SER A 474 3.35 14.31 -6.77
N GLU A 475 3.29 15.59 -6.44
CA GLU A 475 2.32 16.18 -5.52
C GLU A 475 2.07 17.66 -5.85
N PHE A 476 0.80 18.07 -5.81
CA PHE A 476 0.41 19.47 -6.01
C PHE A 476 -1.01 19.75 -5.49
N GLY A 477 -1.36 21.02 -5.43
CA GLY A 477 -2.69 21.49 -5.04
C GLY A 477 -2.88 21.55 -3.53
N GLY A 478 -3.54 20.59 -2.93
CA GLY A 478 -3.74 20.53 -1.48
C GLY A 478 -4.65 21.64 -0.95
N TYR A 479 -5.71 21.99 -1.70
CA TYR A 479 -6.63 23.06 -1.34
C TYR A 479 -7.57 22.59 -0.24
N ALA A 480 -7.49 23.29 0.90
CA ALA A 480 -8.26 22.97 2.10
C ALA A 480 -9.67 23.59 2.02
N HIS A 481 -10.67 22.77 2.24
CA HIS A 481 -12.05 23.18 2.47
C HIS A 481 -12.60 22.38 3.64
N ARG A 482 -12.87 23.05 4.77
CA ARG A 482 -13.43 22.42 5.96
C ARG A 482 -14.95 22.29 5.81
N VAL A 483 -15.46 21.09 5.99
CA VAL A 483 -16.90 20.81 6.05
C VAL A 483 -17.29 20.66 7.52
N GLU A 484 -18.17 21.56 8.00
CA GLU A 484 -18.63 21.54 9.39
C GLU A 484 -19.40 20.24 9.69
N GLY A 485 -19.13 19.67 10.87
CA GLY A 485 -19.70 18.38 11.28
C GLY A 485 -18.95 17.14 10.73
N HIS A 486 -18.09 17.30 9.72
CA HIS A 486 -17.36 16.22 9.05
C HIS A 486 -15.83 16.38 9.11
N ALA A 487 -15.33 17.26 10.00
CA ALA A 487 -13.91 17.47 10.22
C ALA A 487 -13.57 17.32 11.70
N MET A 488 -12.37 16.84 12.02
CA MET A 488 -11.90 16.77 13.40
C MET A 488 -11.78 18.17 14.02
N GLY A 489 -11.98 18.27 15.32
CA GLY A 489 -11.81 19.52 16.07
C GLY A 489 -10.39 20.09 15.97
N GLY A 490 -10.22 21.40 16.18
CA GLY A 490 -8.93 22.05 16.17
C GLY A 490 -8.58 22.81 14.89
N ARG A 491 -7.30 23.16 14.73
CA ARG A 491 -6.81 23.94 13.58
C ARG A 491 -6.67 23.05 12.36
N SER A 492 -7.36 23.42 11.29
CA SER A 492 -7.26 22.76 9.99
C SER A 492 -5.91 23.01 9.30
N VAL A 493 -5.42 22.03 8.57
CA VAL A 493 -4.19 22.05 7.77
C VAL A 493 -4.51 21.90 6.30
N GLY A 494 -3.77 22.60 5.46
CA GLY A 494 -3.83 22.57 4.00
C GLY A 494 -3.01 23.71 3.40
N TYR A 495 -2.76 23.68 2.10
CA TYR A 495 -1.81 24.60 1.46
C TYR A 495 -2.48 25.91 0.96
N LYS A 496 -3.78 25.88 0.64
CA LYS A 496 -4.58 27.06 0.30
C LYS A 496 -5.98 26.84 0.85
N THR A 497 -6.49 27.78 1.63
CA THR A 497 -7.84 27.70 2.21
C THR A 497 -8.88 28.22 1.23
N CYS A 498 -9.98 27.47 1.08
CA CYS A 498 -11.17 27.84 0.34
C CYS A 498 -12.36 27.85 1.31
N ASP A 499 -12.97 29.03 1.52
CA ASP A 499 -14.01 29.22 2.53
C ASP A 499 -15.40 28.68 2.11
N ALA A 500 -15.57 28.41 0.82
CA ALA A 500 -16.84 27.93 0.28
C ALA A 500 -16.60 26.90 -0.85
N PRO A 501 -17.55 25.98 -1.09
CA PRO A 501 -17.45 25.01 -2.20
C PRO A 501 -17.19 25.67 -3.56
N LEU A 502 -17.86 26.79 -3.85
CA LEU A 502 -17.67 27.52 -5.10
C LEU A 502 -16.24 28.06 -5.25
N SER A 503 -15.62 28.54 -4.17
CA SER A 503 -14.23 28.99 -4.22
C SER A 503 -13.26 27.83 -4.42
N LEU A 504 -13.56 26.64 -3.90
CA LEU A 504 -12.81 25.41 -4.15
C LEU A 504 -12.93 25.00 -5.63
N GLU A 505 -14.14 25.00 -6.19
CA GLU A 505 -14.41 24.68 -7.59
C GLU A 505 -13.59 25.56 -8.54
N TYR A 506 -13.67 26.89 -8.38
CA TYR A 506 -12.89 27.83 -9.21
C TYR A 506 -11.37 27.63 -9.05
N ALA A 507 -10.91 27.38 -7.83
CA ALA A 507 -9.49 27.17 -7.59
C ALA A 507 -8.97 25.89 -8.26
N LEU A 508 -9.73 24.79 -8.20
CA LEU A 508 -9.40 23.52 -8.85
C LEU A 508 -9.45 23.63 -10.38
N GLN A 509 -10.47 24.30 -10.91
CA GLN A 509 -10.60 24.55 -12.36
C GLN A 509 -9.39 25.35 -12.87
N ALA A 510 -9.07 26.47 -12.22
CA ALA A 510 -7.91 27.30 -12.59
C ALA A 510 -6.58 26.52 -12.48
N LEU A 511 -6.43 25.65 -11.46
CA LEU A 511 -5.23 24.82 -11.29
C LEU A 511 -5.02 23.88 -12.49
N TYR A 512 -6.08 23.23 -12.96
CA TYR A 512 -5.98 22.31 -14.09
C TYR A 512 -5.86 23.06 -15.42
N ASP A 513 -6.65 24.08 -15.66
CA ASP A 513 -6.69 24.78 -16.94
C ASP A 513 -5.43 25.65 -17.19
N GLU A 514 -4.88 26.28 -16.14
CA GLU A 514 -3.74 27.17 -16.27
C GLU A 514 -2.39 26.47 -16.11
N GLN A 515 -2.33 25.33 -15.39
CA GLN A 515 -1.07 24.72 -15.01
C GLN A 515 -0.91 23.28 -15.51
N VAL A 516 -1.90 22.38 -15.26
CA VAL A 516 -1.75 20.96 -15.59
C VAL A 516 -1.92 20.71 -17.09
N ARG A 517 -3.07 21.10 -17.68
CA ARG A 517 -3.35 20.85 -19.11
C ARG A 517 -2.29 21.44 -20.04
N PRO A 518 -1.84 22.71 -19.86
CA PRO A 518 -0.77 23.26 -20.69
C PRO A 518 0.56 22.53 -20.53
N ALA A 519 0.85 22.02 -19.32
CA ALA A 519 2.07 21.27 -19.04
C ALA A 519 2.07 19.88 -19.70
N ILE A 520 0.91 19.20 -19.78
CA ILE A 520 0.75 17.92 -20.48
C ILE A 520 1.15 18.09 -21.95
N ALA A 521 0.67 19.15 -22.60
CA ALA A 521 1.02 19.46 -23.99
C ALA A 521 2.54 19.67 -24.19
N GLN A 522 3.25 20.16 -23.14
CA GLN A 522 4.68 20.40 -23.16
C GLN A 522 5.52 19.17 -22.78
N GLY A 523 4.93 18.11 -22.18
CA GLY A 523 5.68 16.91 -21.83
C GLY A 523 5.47 16.38 -20.40
N LEU A 524 4.63 17.02 -19.58
CA LEU A 524 4.28 16.48 -18.29
C LEU A 524 3.60 15.11 -18.47
N SER A 525 4.06 14.10 -17.73
CA SER A 525 3.60 12.71 -17.89
C SER A 525 2.71 12.21 -16.76
N ALA A 526 2.67 12.92 -15.64
CA ALA A 526 1.78 12.64 -14.53
C ALA A 526 1.53 13.86 -13.66
N ALA A 527 0.37 13.88 -13.00
CA ALA A 527 0.05 14.85 -11.95
C ALA A 527 -0.74 14.16 -10.83
N VAL A 528 -0.30 14.32 -9.57
CA VAL A 528 -0.93 13.73 -8.38
C VAL A 528 -1.47 14.83 -7.49
N TYR A 529 -2.78 14.99 -7.47
CA TYR A 529 -3.44 15.98 -6.62
C TYR A 529 -3.48 15.50 -5.15
N THR A 530 -3.17 16.38 -4.22
CA THR A 530 -3.22 16.13 -2.77
C THR A 530 -4.53 16.68 -2.20
N GLN A 531 -5.54 15.86 -1.82
CA GLN A 531 -5.52 14.41 -1.76
C GLN A 531 -6.95 13.81 -1.92
N LEU A 532 -7.10 12.49 -1.84
CA LEU A 532 -8.38 11.80 -1.98
C LEU A 532 -9.34 12.19 -0.85
N SER A 533 -8.97 11.90 0.40
CA SER A 533 -9.78 12.18 1.59
C SER A 533 -9.07 13.09 2.57
N ASP A 534 -9.83 13.80 3.38
CA ASP A 534 -9.30 14.40 4.60
C ASP A 534 -8.69 13.32 5.49
N VAL A 535 -7.69 13.68 6.28
CA VAL A 535 -7.11 12.84 7.34
C VAL A 535 -6.90 13.68 8.58
N GLU A 536 -7.61 13.37 9.65
CA GLU A 536 -7.53 14.09 10.94
C GLU A 536 -7.69 15.62 10.76
N HIS A 537 -6.62 16.38 11.00
CA HIS A 537 -6.64 17.86 10.88
C HIS A 537 -6.35 18.35 9.46
N GLU A 538 -5.91 17.49 8.57
CA GLU A 538 -5.62 17.81 7.18
C GLU A 538 -6.91 17.73 6.36
N VAL A 539 -7.43 18.91 5.96
CA VAL A 539 -8.76 19.06 5.33
C VAL A 539 -8.67 19.46 3.86
N ASN A 540 -7.69 18.93 3.15
CA ASN A 540 -7.43 19.16 1.72
C ASN A 540 -7.84 17.98 0.83
N GLY A 541 -8.55 17.00 1.38
CA GLY A 541 -9.18 15.93 0.62
C GLY A 541 -10.33 16.42 -0.25
N LEU A 542 -10.68 15.67 -1.29
CA LEU A 542 -11.88 15.88 -2.11
C LEU A 542 -13.14 15.29 -1.45
N VAL A 543 -12.95 14.37 -0.51
CA VAL A 543 -14.00 13.80 0.34
C VAL A 543 -13.63 13.97 1.81
N THR A 544 -14.62 14.10 2.69
CA THR A 544 -14.40 14.23 4.14
C THR A 544 -13.79 12.96 4.75
N TYR A 545 -13.17 13.07 5.92
CA TYR A 545 -12.47 11.96 6.57
C TYR A 545 -13.40 10.77 6.87
N ASP A 546 -14.66 11.05 7.21
CA ASP A 546 -15.71 10.04 7.42
C ASP A 546 -16.36 9.50 6.14
N ARG A 547 -15.92 9.94 4.96
CA ARG A 547 -16.47 9.61 3.62
C ARG A 547 -17.94 9.99 3.44
N SER A 548 -18.52 10.79 4.33
CA SER A 548 -19.94 11.15 4.26
C SER A 548 -20.25 12.24 3.23
N VAL A 549 -19.25 13.11 2.93
CA VAL A 549 -19.46 14.25 2.02
C VAL A 549 -18.35 14.33 0.97
N VAL A 550 -18.71 14.23 -0.29
CA VAL A 550 -17.85 14.65 -1.41
C VAL A 550 -17.98 16.17 -1.53
N LYS A 551 -16.87 16.91 -1.39
CA LYS A 551 -16.87 18.37 -1.19
C LYS A 551 -17.40 19.17 -2.39
N LEU A 552 -17.44 18.57 -3.56
CA LEU A 552 -18.08 19.10 -4.78
C LEU A 552 -18.83 17.95 -5.49
N PRO A 553 -19.87 18.25 -6.30
CA PRO A 553 -20.52 17.20 -7.08
C PRO A 553 -19.51 16.41 -7.92
N VAL A 554 -19.61 15.08 -7.91
CA VAL A 554 -18.69 14.17 -8.62
C VAL A 554 -18.58 14.54 -10.11
N GLN A 555 -19.70 14.92 -10.74
CA GLN A 555 -19.71 15.34 -12.15
C GLN A 555 -18.94 16.64 -12.39
N THR A 556 -18.94 17.57 -11.42
CA THR A 556 -18.12 18.79 -11.46
C THR A 556 -16.65 18.44 -11.35
N LEU A 557 -16.28 17.59 -10.37
CA LEU A 557 -14.92 17.10 -10.21
C LEU A 557 -14.43 16.37 -11.47
N ARG A 558 -15.28 15.52 -12.06
CA ARG A 558 -14.93 14.84 -13.31
C ARG A 558 -14.66 15.81 -14.46
N LYS A 559 -15.44 16.87 -14.63
CA LYS A 559 -15.19 17.89 -15.66
C LYS A 559 -13.84 18.61 -15.46
N ILE A 560 -13.46 18.84 -14.20
CA ILE A 560 -12.19 19.49 -13.85
C ILE A 560 -11.01 18.53 -14.08
N PHE A 561 -11.12 17.31 -13.59
CA PHE A 561 -9.98 16.40 -13.47
C PHE A 561 -9.79 15.47 -14.66
N TYR A 562 -10.83 15.10 -15.37
CA TYR A 562 -10.71 14.13 -16.45
C TYR A 562 -9.71 14.59 -17.53
N ILE A 563 -8.75 13.72 -17.82
CA ILE A 563 -7.78 13.85 -18.91
C ILE A 563 -7.96 12.64 -19.82
N GLU A 564 -8.22 12.91 -21.09
CA GLU A 564 -8.31 11.86 -22.10
C GLU A 564 -6.91 11.37 -22.46
N ASN A 565 -6.72 10.05 -22.45
CA ASN A 565 -5.51 9.38 -22.97
C ASN A 565 -5.83 8.85 -24.37
N GLU A 566 -5.12 9.35 -25.38
CA GLU A 566 -5.32 8.99 -26.79
C GLU A 566 -4.69 7.62 -27.17
#